data_69c7c053c4c5b1bf330d07e5256fe442
#
_entry.id   69c7c053c4c5b1bf330d07e5256fe442
#
_cell.length_a   1.000
_cell.length_b   1.000
_cell.length_c   1.000
_cell.angle_alpha   90.00
_cell.angle_beta   90.00
_cell.angle_gamma   90.00
#
_symmetry.space_group_name_H-M   'P 1'
#
loop_
_entity.id
_entity.type
_entity.pdbx_description
1 polymer ?
#
loop_
_entity_poly.entity_id
_entity_poly.type
_entity_poly.pdbx_seq_one_letter_code
_entity_poly.pdbx_strand_id
1 'polypeptide(L)'
;NLVGGPYSYPEVAYHLGEKADTLLGGGVIGSILARETIRKSELSGLDLIYQLNKRIRRAYEDLGLTDYYDNRALTFTGYLVHLLVDSEQIKVTAVGDVRIACDGIIIAGRTKRIDDYHSQMRKEYIKRTGDHEGAYHHIRPSIIRQYRFQNTPGNEFSYPAIDGTETLPREEIEILSMPTPKRILVWSDGFITPDDYSIAGLENKLKECYEKDPHRYKDYPAVGYLRDDKTALEIVLDNFEKLEVSN
;
A
#
# COMPACT_ATOMS: atom_id res chain seq x y z
N ASN A 1 4.08 -10.88 -1.83
CA ASN A 1 3.98 -10.73 -3.28
C ASN A 1 4.18 -12.03 -4.04
N LEU A 2 3.31 -13.04 -3.87
CA LEU A 2 3.52 -14.35 -4.48
C LEU A 2 2.28 -14.88 -5.17
N VAL A 3 1.32 -14.03 -5.44
CA VAL A 3 0.07 -14.44 -6.09
C VAL A 3 0.09 -14.13 -7.59
N GLY A 4 0.95 -13.22 -8.03
CA GLY A 4 1.10 -12.93 -9.45
C GLY A 4 2.18 -13.81 -10.08
N GLY A 5 1.79 -14.79 -10.90
CA GLY A 5 2.72 -15.55 -11.73
C GLY A 5 3.57 -14.62 -12.59
N PRO A 6 4.65 -15.11 -13.19
CA PRO A 6 5.41 -14.30 -14.12
C PRO A 6 4.60 -14.09 -15.41
N TYR A 7 4.45 -12.83 -15.81
CA TYR A 7 3.73 -12.43 -17.02
C TYR A 7 4.64 -11.69 -17.98
N SER A 8 4.48 -11.92 -19.29
CA SER A 8 5.07 -11.08 -20.31
C SER A 8 4.19 -9.85 -20.51
N TYR A 9 4.72 -8.67 -20.23
CA TYR A 9 4.04 -7.41 -20.44
C TYR A 9 4.99 -6.41 -21.13
N PRO A 10 4.97 -6.35 -22.48
CA PRO A 10 5.97 -5.64 -23.28
C PRO A 10 6.12 -4.16 -22.94
N GLU A 11 5.02 -3.45 -22.64
CA GLU A 11 5.07 -2.04 -22.27
C GLU A 11 5.88 -1.84 -20.98
N VAL A 12 5.68 -2.69 -19.98
CA VAL A 12 6.40 -2.59 -18.69
C VAL A 12 7.86 -3.02 -18.85
N ALA A 13 8.11 -4.08 -19.61
CA ALA A 13 9.48 -4.50 -19.93
C ALA A 13 10.27 -3.38 -20.59
N TYR A 14 9.67 -2.66 -21.56
CA TYR A 14 10.28 -1.49 -22.20
C TYR A 14 10.69 -0.40 -21.18
N HIS A 15 9.83 -0.08 -20.22
CA HIS A 15 10.11 0.92 -19.18
C HIS A 15 11.21 0.50 -18.20
N LEU A 16 11.49 -0.78 -18.12
CA LEU A 16 12.58 -1.36 -17.31
C LEU A 16 13.88 -1.57 -18.10
N GLY A 17 13.86 -1.32 -19.41
CA GLY A 17 14.99 -1.64 -20.30
C GLY A 17 15.16 -3.13 -20.56
N GLU A 18 14.13 -3.92 -20.34
CA GLU A 18 14.12 -5.37 -20.51
C GLU A 18 13.56 -5.78 -21.87
N LYS A 19 13.78 -7.04 -22.26
CA LYS A 19 13.18 -7.59 -23.47
C LYS A 19 11.67 -7.73 -23.33
N ALA A 20 10.94 -7.57 -24.43
CA ALA A 20 9.48 -7.62 -24.45
C ALA A 20 8.88 -8.94 -23.93
N ASP A 21 9.62 -10.04 -24.01
CA ASP A 21 9.25 -11.37 -23.52
C ASP A 21 9.71 -11.66 -22.08
N THR A 22 10.36 -10.69 -21.42
CA THR A 22 10.78 -10.85 -20.02
C THR A 22 9.57 -11.09 -19.13
N LEU A 23 9.64 -12.14 -18.32
CA LEU A 23 8.59 -12.49 -17.37
C LEU A 23 8.70 -11.62 -16.10
N LEU A 24 7.63 -10.89 -15.80
CA LEU A 24 7.56 -9.93 -14.70
C LEU A 24 6.51 -10.37 -13.67
N GLY A 25 6.81 -10.17 -12.41
CA GLY A 25 5.83 -10.35 -11.33
C GLY A 25 4.75 -9.26 -11.35
N GLY A 26 3.53 -9.63 -10.90
CA GLY A 26 2.39 -8.72 -10.88
C GLY A 26 2.67 -7.40 -10.16
N GLY A 27 3.32 -7.42 -9.01
CA GLY A 27 3.68 -6.20 -8.26
C GLY A 27 4.58 -5.25 -9.04
N VAL A 28 5.53 -5.78 -9.84
CA VAL A 28 6.40 -4.98 -10.70
C VAL A 28 5.58 -4.31 -11.80
N ILE A 29 4.71 -5.08 -12.47
CA ILE A 29 3.84 -4.56 -13.53
C ILE A 29 2.98 -3.42 -12.98
N GLY A 30 2.29 -3.63 -11.86
CA GLY A 30 1.44 -2.61 -11.24
C GLY A 30 2.17 -1.35 -10.84
N SER A 31 3.31 -1.49 -10.22
CA SER A 31 4.12 -0.34 -9.78
C SER A 31 4.57 0.52 -10.97
N ILE A 32 5.02 -0.10 -12.05
CA ILE A 32 5.44 0.61 -13.27
C ILE A 32 4.24 1.27 -13.95
N LEU A 33 3.12 0.56 -14.08
CA LEU A 33 1.91 1.14 -14.68
C LEU A 33 1.38 2.31 -13.86
N ALA A 34 1.38 2.21 -12.53
CA ALA A 34 1.00 3.31 -11.66
C ALA A 34 1.93 4.50 -11.83
N ARG A 35 3.25 4.30 -11.78
CA ARG A 35 4.25 5.35 -11.99
C ARG A 35 4.05 6.07 -13.33
N GLU A 36 3.92 5.30 -14.43
CA GLU A 36 3.76 5.89 -15.77
C GLU A 36 2.43 6.64 -15.92
N THR A 37 1.37 6.14 -15.30
CA THR A 37 0.08 6.83 -15.29
C THR A 37 0.16 8.15 -14.53
N ILE A 38 0.74 8.16 -13.34
CA ILE A 38 0.90 9.37 -12.53
C ILE A 38 1.75 10.41 -13.26
N ARG A 39 2.87 10.00 -13.86
CA ARG A 39 3.77 10.92 -14.58
C ARG A 39 3.15 11.59 -15.80
N LYS A 40 2.18 10.93 -16.45
CA LYS A 40 1.51 11.41 -17.66
C LYS A 40 0.17 12.07 -17.38
N SER A 41 -0.33 11.96 -16.17
CA SER A 41 -1.66 12.44 -15.79
C SER A 41 -1.59 13.89 -15.33
N GLU A 42 -2.56 14.68 -15.79
CA GLU A 42 -2.89 16.00 -15.23
C GLU A 42 -3.99 15.91 -14.17
N LEU A 43 -4.53 14.71 -13.95
CA LEU A 43 -5.56 14.47 -12.95
C LEU A 43 -4.97 14.39 -11.55
N SER A 44 -5.80 14.69 -10.56
CA SER A 44 -5.43 14.66 -9.16
C SER A 44 -6.56 14.06 -8.31
N GLY A 45 -6.25 13.73 -7.06
CA GLY A 45 -7.23 13.26 -6.09
C GLY A 45 -7.99 12.03 -6.59
N LEU A 46 -9.31 12.10 -6.51
CA LEU A 46 -10.20 10.99 -6.85
C LEU A 46 -10.12 10.57 -8.32
N ASP A 47 -10.01 11.54 -9.23
CA ASP A 47 -9.96 11.26 -10.67
C ASP A 47 -8.68 10.50 -11.04
N LEU A 48 -7.56 10.83 -10.40
CA LEU A 48 -6.30 10.07 -10.56
C LEU A 48 -6.46 8.63 -10.07
N ILE A 49 -7.11 8.41 -8.93
CA ILE A 49 -7.38 7.07 -8.38
C ILE A 49 -8.20 6.23 -9.38
N TYR A 50 -9.27 6.79 -9.93
CA TYR A 50 -10.08 6.10 -10.92
C TYR A 50 -9.33 5.86 -12.24
N GLN A 51 -8.47 6.78 -12.65
CA GLN A 51 -7.61 6.58 -13.83
C GLN A 51 -6.64 5.41 -13.61
N LEU A 52 -6.01 5.34 -12.44
CA LEU A 52 -5.14 4.23 -12.05
C LEU A 52 -5.90 2.90 -12.03
N ASN A 53 -7.09 2.89 -11.46
CA ASN A 53 -7.92 1.68 -11.43
C ASN A 53 -8.28 1.18 -12.83
N LYS A 54 -8.65 2.09 -13.74
CA LYS A 54 -8.86 1.76 -15.17
C LYS A 54 -7.61 1.22 -15.83
N ARG A 55 -6.44 1.79 -15.51
CA ARG A 55 -5.17 1.34 -16.11
C ARG A 55 -4.82 -0.08 -15.68
N ILE A 56 -5.07 -0.41 -14.41
CA ILE A 56 -4.90 -1.77 -13.88
C ILE A 56 -5.89 -2.73 -14.57
N ARG A 57 -7.16 -2.34 -14.69
CA ARG A 57 -8.16 -3.14 -15.41
C ARG A 57 -7.70 -3.49 -16.82
N ARG A 58 -7.23 -2.49 -17.56
CA ARG A 58 -6.74 -2.70 -18.93
C ARG A 58 -5.57 -3.69 -18.96
N ALA A 59 -4.69 -3.67 -17.97
CA ALA A 59 -3.59 -4.63 -17.91
C ALA A 59 -4.09 -6.08 -17.74
N TYR A 60 -5.17 -6.30 -16.96
CA TYR A 60 -5.80 -7.61 -16.89
C TYR A 60 -6.41 -8.04 -18.24
N GLU A 61 -7.06 -7.11 -18.94
CA GLU A 61 -7.65 -7.35 -20.26
C GLU A 61 -6.57 -7.70 -21.29
N ASP A 62 -5.48 -6.91 -21.34
CA ASP A 62 -4.34 -7.11 -22.22
C ASP A 62 -3.66 -8.47 -22.01
N LEU A 63 -3.71 -9.01 -20.79
CA LEU A 63 -3.17 -10.31 -20.42
C LEU A 63 -4.18 -11.46 -20.59
N GLY A 64 -5.39 -11.17 -21.06
CA GLY A 64 -6.46 -12.17 -21.19
C GLY A 64 -6.98 -12.70 -19.85
N LEU A 65 -6.75 -11.99 -18.75
CA LEU A 65 -7.16 -12.34 -17.41
C LEU A 65 -8.47 -11.63 -17.07
N THR A 66 -9.53 -11.98 -17.78
CA THR A 66 -10.85 -11.31 -17.67
C THR A 66 -11.68 -11.80 -16.49
N ASP A 67 -11.33 -12.94 -15.91
CA ASP A 67 -11.98 -13.45 -14.71
C ASP A 67 -11.33 -12.91 -13.45
N TYR A 68 -11.72 -11.69 -13.10
CA TYR A 68 -11.15 -10.92 -11.98
C TYR A 68 -11.40 -11.57 -10.62
N TYR A 69 -12.40 -12.43 -10.50
CA TYR A 69 -12.80 -12.99 -9.21
C TYR A 69 -12.07 -14.28 -8.88
N ASP A 70 -11.76 -15.11 -9.87
CA ASP A 70 -11.16 -16.41 -9.64
C ASP A 70 -9.64 -16.46 -9.89
N ASN A 71 -9.10 -15.54 -10.67
CA ASN A 71 -7.68 -15.47 -11.05
C ASN A 71 -7.04 -14.11 -10.80
N ARG A 72 -7.21 -13.52 -9.63
CA ARG A 72 -6.47 -12.30 -9.25
C ARG A 72 -4.98 -12.59 -9.01
N ALA A 73 -4.41 -13.36 -9.91
CA ALA A 73 -2.99 -13.66 -9.95
C ALA A 73 -2.13 -12.40 -10.14
N LEU A 74 -2.72 -11.34 -10.68
CA LEU A 74 -2.13 -10.01 -10.83
C LEU A 74 -2.54 -9.08 -9.69
N THR A 75 -2.72 -9.52 -8.49
CA THR A 75 -3.07 -8.55 -7.44
C THR A 75 -2.03 -7.45 -7.35
N PHE A 76 -2.26 -6.41 -8.13
CA PHE A 76 -1.79 -5.10 -7.80
C PHE A 76 -2.78 -4.51 -6.82
N THR A 77 -2.61 -4.80 -5.59
CA THR A 77 -3.24 -3.96 -4.61
C THR A 77 -2.38 -2.72 -4.55
N GLY A 78 -2.73 -1.73 -5.36
CA GLY A 78 -2.11 -0.43 -5.28
C GLY A 78 -2.72 0.29 -4.09
N TYR A 79 -1.90 0.66 -3.14
CA TYR A 79 -2.23 1.64 -2.13
C TYR A 79 -1.57 2.95 -2.54
N LEU A 80 -2.32 4.02 -2.52
CA LEU A 80 -1.85 5.32 -2.96
C LEU A 80 -2.20 6.39 -1.93
N VAL A 81 -1.21 7.18 -1.59
CA VAL A 81 -1.41 8.48 -0.99
C VAL A 81 -1.02 9.52 -2.02
N HIS A 82 -1.97 10.34 -2.43
CA HIS A 82 -1.75 11.47 -3.30
C HIS A 82 -1.86 12.76 -2.49
N LEU A 83 -0.79 13.54 -2.51
CA LEU A 83 -0.67 14.81 -1.80
C LEU A 83 -0.64 15.96 -2.79
N LEU A 84 -1.54 16.91 -2.63
CA LEU A 84 -1.44 18.23 -3.24
C LEU A 84 -1.11 19.22 -2.13
N VAL A 85 0.05 19.83 -2.25
CA VAL A 85 0.58 20.76 -1.25
C VAL A 85 0.62 22.15 -1.87
N ASP A 86 -0.04 23.10 -1.23
CA ASP A 86 0.14 24.51 -1.51
C ASP A 86 0.56 25.28 -0.24
N SER A 87 0.72 26.61 -0.32
CA SER A 87 1.18 27.42 0.81
C SER A 87 0.19 27.51 1.97
N GLU A 88 -1.09 27.20 1.75
CA GLU A 88 -2.13 27.39 2.75
C GLU A 88 -2.73 26.06 3.22
N GLN A 89 -2.81 25.07 2.33
CA GLN A 89 -3.43 23.81 2.64
C GLN A 89 -2.79 22.62 1.92
N ILE A 90 -2.97 21.45 2.51
CA ILE A 90 -2.75 20.19 1.82
C ILE A 90 -4.10 19.50 1.55
N LYS A 91 -4.18 18.82 0.40
CA LYS A 91 -5.25 17.88 0.08
C LYS A 91 -4.68 16.49 0.00
N VAL A 92 -5.26 15.58 0.76
CA VAL A 92 -4.85 14.18 0.83
C VAL A 92 -5.94 13.33 0.22
N THR A 93 -5.56 12.45 -0.69
CA THR A 93 -6.43 11.39 -1.19
C THR A 93 -5.71 10.07 -0.97
N ALA A 94 -6.29 9.18 -0.18
CA ALA A 94 -5.66 7.92 0.22
C ALA A 94 -6.58 6.73 -0.04
N VAL A 95 -5.99 5.64 -0.52
CA VAL A 95 -6.62 4.32 -0.70
C VAL A 95 -5.73 3.27 -0.08
N GLY A 96 -6.30 2.43 0.77
CA GLY A 96 -5.60 1.32 1.39
C GLY A 96 -4.98 1.67 2.74
N ASP A 97 -3.86 1.04 3.06
CA ASP A 97 -3.24 1.06 4.38
C ASP A 97 -1.89 1.79 4.45
N VAL A 98 -1.55 2.53 3.41
CA VAL A 98 -0.43 3.50 3.48
C VAL A 98 -0.79 4.57 4.49
N ARG A 99 0.03 4.71 5.52
CA ARG A 99 -0.20 5.65 6.61
C ARG A 99 0.42 7.00 6.30
N ILE A 100 -0.27 8.04 6.74
CA ILE A 100 0.23 9.42 6.68
C ILE A 100 0.01 10.10 8.02
N ALA A 101 1.04 10.79 8.47
CA ALA A 101 0.98 11.67 9.63
C ALA A 101 1.43 13.08 9.25
N CYS A 102 0.74 14.07 9.82
CA CYS A 102 1.05 15.48 9.71
C CYS A 102 1.33 16.03 11.11
N ASP A 103 2.50 16.65 11.30
CA ASP A 103 2.93 17.20 12.59
C ASP A 103 2.74 16.23 13.78
N GLY A 104 3.03 14.93 13.55
CA GLY A 104 2.91 13.88 14.56
C GLY A 104 1.52 13.31 14.79
N ILE A 105 0.53 13.66 13.98
CA ILE A 105 -0.83 13.14 14.07
C ILE A 105 -1.14 12.30 12.83
N ILE A 106 -1.53 11.04 13.03
CA ILE A 106 -1.99 10.18 11.93
C ILE A 106 -3.32 10.71 11.43
N ILE A 107 -3.40 11.02 10.13
CA ILE A 107 -4.58 11.61 9.48
C ILE A 107 -5.24 10.68 8.48
N ALA A 108 -4.52 9.70 7.94
CA ALA A 108 -5.06 8.69 7.03
C ALA A 108 -4.28 7.38 7.11
N GLY A 109 -4.85 6.33 6.58
CA GLY A 109 -4.30 4.97 6.55
C GLY A 109 -5.05 4.02 7.48
N ARG A 110 -6.00 3.31 6.91
CA ARG A 110 -6.80 2.31 7.64
C ARG A 110 -6.02 1.02 7.83
N THR A 111 -6.13 0.42 9.01
CA THR A 111 -5.67 -0.96 9.20
C THR A 111 -6.66 -1.92 8.56
N LYS A 112 -6.16 -2.96 7.92
CA LYS A 112 -6.98 -4.05 7.39
C LYS A 112 -7.30 -5.03 8.52
N ARG A 113 -8.57 -5.20 8.84
CA ARG A 113 -9.00 -6.17 9.87
C ARG A 113 -8.60 -7.61 9.51
N ILE A 114 -8.49 -7.93 8.22
CA ILE A 114 -8.02 -9.24 7.78
C ILE A 114 -6.57 -9.50 8.18
N ASP A 115 -5.72 -8.47 8.23
CA ASP A 115 -4.33 -8.61 8.65
C ASP A 115 -4.24 -8.86 10.17
N ASP A 116 -5.10 -8.22 10.97
CA ASP A 116 -5.23 -8.52 12.41
C ASP A 116 -5.64 -9.99 12.61
N TYR A 117 -6.60 -10.46 11.83
CA TYR A 117 -7.04 -11.86 11.87
C TYR A 117 -5.91 -12.83 11.52
N HIS A 118 -5.16 -12.58 10.44
CA HIS A 118 -4.02 -13.39 10.04
C HIS A 118 -2.91 -13.38 11.09
N SER A 119 -2.60 -12.22 11.66
CA SER A 119 -1.58 -12.08 12.72
C SER A 119 -1.98 -12.86 13.98
N GLN A 120 -3.26 -12.84 14.35
CA GLN A 120 -3.78 -13.62 15.46
C GLN A 120 -3.71 -15.13 15.19
N MET A 121 -4.12 -15.60 14.02
CA MET A 121 -3.99 -17.00 13.62
C MET A 121 -2.53 -17.48 13.72
N ARG A 122 -1.60 -16.66 13.20
CA ARG A 122 -0.16 -16.93 13.27
C ARG A 122 0.32 -17.03 14.73
N LYS A 123 -0.08 -16.09 15.57
CA LYS A 123 0.25 -16.07 17.00
C LYS A 123 -0.26 -17.31 17.72
N GLU A 124 -1.47 -17.75 17.47
CA GLU A 124 -2.05 -18.95 18.07
C GLU A 124 -1.34 -20.22 17.62
N TYR A 125 -0.99 -20.32 16.33
CA TYR A 125 -0.20 -21.45 15.84
C TYR A 125 1.15 -21.55 16.55
N ILE A 126 1.89 -20.44 16.65
CA ILE A 126 3.19 -20.40 17.33
C ILE A 126 3.05 -20.80 18.81
N LYS A 127 2.05 -20.27 19.51
CA LYS A 127 1.79 -20.62 20.92
C LYS A 127 1.56 -22.12 21.12
N ARG A 128 0.87 -22.76 20.18
CA ARG A 128 0.53 -24.18 20.26
C ARG A 128 1.68 -25.10 19.88
N THR A 129 2.46 -24.72 18.88
CA THR A 129 3.46 -25.63 18.24
C THR A 129 4.91 -25.25 18.54
N GLY A 130 5.19 -24.00 18.89
CA GLY A 130 6.54 -23.46 18.97
C GLY A 130 7.20 -23.25 17.59
N ASP A 131 6.51 -23.55 16.49
CA ASP A 131 7.06 -23.49 15.15
C ASP A 131 6.79 -22.12 14.52
N HIS A 132 7.81 -21.28 14.50
CA HIS A 132 7.75 -19.92 13.97
C HIS A 132 7.74 -19.87 12.43
N GLU A 133 8.44 -20.80 11.79
CA GLU A 133 8.53 -20.89 10.33
C GLU A 133 7.26 -21.46 9.72
N GLY A 134 6.81 -22.60 10.26
CA GLY A 134 5.56 -23.23 9.85
C GLY A 134 4.33 -22.37 10.07
N ALA A 135 4.39 -21.42 11.00
CA ALA A 135 3.26 -20.51 11.26
C ALA A 135 2.89 -19.66 10.04
N TYR A 136 3.86 -19.18 9.26
CA TYR A 136 3.58 -18.45 8.02
C TYR A 136 2.99 -19.38 6.95
N HIS A 137 3.54 -20.58 6.80
CA HIS A 137 3.00 -21.57 5.88
C HIS A 137 1.57 -21.98 6.23
N HIS A 138 1.26 -22.04 7.52
CA HIS A 138 -0.09 -22.33 8.01
C HIS A 138 -1.13 -21.29 7.58
N ILE A 139 -0.81 -19.99 7.66
CA ILE A 139 -1.74 -18.92 7.31
C ILE A 139 -1.71 -18.53 5.83
N ARG A 140 -0.66 -18.89 5.09
CA ARG A 140 -0.46 -18.52 3.68
C ARG A 140 -1.66 -18.79 2.77
N PRO A 141 -2.37 -19.94 2.85
CA PRO A 141 -3.56 -20.16 2.02
C PRO A 141 -4.67 -19.12 2.26
N SER A 142 -4.80 -18.61 3.49
CA SER A 142 -5.76 -17.55 3.82
C SER A 142 -5.29 -16.19 3.26
N ILE A 143 -3.99 -15.86 3.39
CA ILE A 143 -3.40 -14.64 2.83
C ILE A 143 -3.60 -14.61 1.31
N ILE A 144 -3.36 -15.73 0.61
CA ILE A 144 -3.56 -15.80 -0.84
C ILE A 144 -5.00 -15.50 -1.24
N ARG A 145 -5.97 -15.86 -0.40
CA ARG A 145 -7.40 -15.66 -0.67
C ARG A 145 -7.96 -14.32 -0.20
N GLN A 146 -7.18 -13.50 0.50
CA GLN A 146 -7.66 -12.24 1.09
C GLN A 146 -8.15 -11.22 0.04
N TYR A 147 -7.71 -11.33 -1.23
CA TYR A 147 -8.19 -10.48 -2.32
C TYR A 147 -9.71 -10.52 -2.49
N ARG A 148 -10.38 -11.59 -2.02
CA ARG A 148 -11.84 -11.72 -2.05
C ARG A 148 -12.56 -10.68 -1.21
N PHE A 149 -11.84 -10.02 -0.31
CA PHE A 149 -12.35 -8.97 0.55
C PHE A 149 -12.04 -7.56 0.01
N GLN A 150 -11.30 -7.45 -1.11
CA GLN A 150 -11.04 -6.18 -1.74
C GLN A 150 -12.32 -5.59 -2.30
N ASN A 151 -12.57 -4.32 -2.01
CA ASN A 151 -13.69 -3.56 -2.56
C ASN A 151 -15.05 -4.29 -2.41
N THR A 152 -15.28 -4.98 -1.29
CA THR A 152 -16.52 -5.73 -1.00
C THR A 152 -17.30 -5.08 0.16
N PRO A 153 -18.00 -3.97 -0.07
CA PRO A 153 -18.73 -3.27 0.98
C PRO A 153 -19.69 -4.19 1.74
N GLY A 154 -19.79 -3.97 3.06
CA GLY A 154 -20.65 -4.79 3.92
C GLY A 154 -19.98 -6.06 4.48
N ASN A 155 -18.80 -6.42 4.04
CA ASN A 155 -18.00 -7.48 4.66
C ASN A 155 -17.07 -6.87 5.71
N GLU A 156 -16.99 -7.47 6.89
CA GLU A 156 -16.15 -6.96 7.99
C GLU A 156 -14.65 -6.96 7.70
N PHE A 157 -14.20 -7.79 6.75
CA PHE A 157 -12.83 -7.86 6.27
C PHE A 157 -12.59 -7.06 5.00
N SER A 158 -13.60 -6.31 4.53
CA SER A 158 -13.45 -5.46 3.35
C SER A 158 -12.35 -4.41 3.55
N TYR A 159 -11.61 -4.16 2.49
CA TYR A 159 -10.64 -3.09 2.43
C TYR A 159 -10.54 -2.52 1.00
N PRO A 160 -10.32 -1.21 0.87
CA PRO A 160 -10.20 -0.57 -0.43
C PRO A 160 -8.86 -0.89 -1.08
N ALA A 161 -8.89 -1.10 -2.40
CA ALA A 161 -7.70 -1.36 -3.19
C ALA A 161 -7.88 -0.88 -4.63
N ILE A 162 -6.81 -0.38 -5.23
CA ILE A 162 -6.75 -0.12 -6.67
C ILE A 162 -6.44 -1.44 -7.36
N ASP A 163 -7.46 -2.20 -7.73
CA ASP A 163 -7.35 -3.57 -8.20
C ASP A 163 -7.96 -3.81 -9.60
N GLY A 164 -8.42 -2.75 -10.25
CA GLY A 164 -9.04 -2.80 -11.57
C GLY A 164 -10.51 -3.19 -11.57
N THR A 165 -11.14 -3.47 -10.43
CA THR A 165 -12.57 -3.76 -10.36
C THR A 165 -13.43 -2.53 -10.70
N GLU A 166 -14.69 -2.76 -11.12
CA GLU A 166 -15.63 -1.67 -11.39
C GLU A 166 -16.07 -0.92 -10.13
N THR A 167 -15.97 -1.58 -9.01
CA THR A 167 -16.56 -1.16 -7.74
C THR A 167 -15.54 -0.69 -6.73
N LEU A 168 -14.64 0.21 -7.12
CA LEU A 168 -13.85 0.91 -6.09
C LEU A 168 -14.78 1.89 -5.37
N PRO A 169 -15.23 1.59 -4.13
CA PRO A 169 -16.24 2.37 -3.46
C PRO A 169 -15.68 3.73 -3.06
N ARG A 170 -16.34 4.82 -3.46
CA ARG A 170 -15.88 6.17 -3.15
C ARG A 170 -15.81 6.43 -1.64
N GLU A 171 -16.71 5.86 -0.88
CA GLU A 171 -16.78 5.95 0.58
C GLU A 171 -15.61 5.29 1.31
N GLU A 172 -14.88 4.43 0.62
CA GLU A 172 -13.67 3.78 1.13
C GLU A 172 -12.39 4.57 0.81
N ILE A 173 -12.50 5.62 -0.02
CA ILE A 173 -11.38 6.51 -0.35
C ILE A 173 -11.37 7.66 0.66
N GLU A 174 -10.27 7.82 1.38
CA GLU A 174 -10.09 8.91 2.32
C GLU A 174 -9.72 10.20 1.58
N ILE A 175 -10.53 11.24 1.74
CA ILE A 175 -10.31 12.56 1.13
C ILE A 175 -10.33 13.58 2.25
N LEU A 176 -9.20 14.25 2.46
CA LEU A 176 -9.00 15.21 3.53
C LEU A 176 -8.42 16.51 2.99
N SER A 177 -8.75 17.62 3.63
CA SER A 177 -8.11 18.91 3.42
C SER A 177 -7.81 19.52 4.78
N MET A 178 -6.59 20.05 4.94
CA MET A 178 -6.16 20.64 6.20
C MET A 178 -5.11 21.73 5.94
N PRO A 179 -4.87 22.63 6.89
CA PRO A 179 -3.77 23.59 6.79
C PRO A 179 -2.43 22.89 6.53
N THR A 180 -1.56 23.52 5.77
CA THR A 180 -0.25 22.97 5.43
C THR A 180 0.58 22.73 6.70
N PRO A 181 0.93 21.47 7.01
CA PRO A 181 1.72 21.13 8.18
C PRO A 181 3.20 21.47 7.96
N LYS A 182 3.98 21.50 9.02
CA LYS A 182 5.44 21.64 8.93
C LYS A 182 6.13 20.36 8.49
N ARG A 183 5.56 19.21 8.84
CA ARG A 183 6.12 17.89 8.53
C ARG A 183 5.06 16.93 8.09
N ILE A 184 5.34 16.16 7.05
CA ILE A 184 4.51 15.06 6.57
C ILE A 184 5.37 13.81 6.56
N LEU A 185 4.90 12.73 7.18
CA LEU A 185 5.49 11.40 7.11
C LEU A 185 4.49 10.44 6.47
N VAL A 186 4.92 9.76 5.41
CA VAL A 186 4.14 8.70 4.73
C VAL A 186 4.92 7.41 4.83
N TRP A 187 4.25 6.28 5.19
CA TRP A 187 4.94 5.00 5.29
C TRP A 187 4.02 3.82 5.01
N SER A 188 4.61 2.73 4.51
CA SER A 188 3.93 1.45 4.28
C SER A 188 3.80 0.63 5.57
N ASP A 189 2.94 -0.38 5.54
CA ASP A 189 2.67 -1.31 6.65
C ASP A 189 3.87 -2.18 7.07
N GLY A 190 4.93 -2.22 6.27
CA GLY A 190 6.20 -2.86 6.66
C GLY A 190 6.89 -2.17 7.87
N PHE A 191 6.55 -0.91 8.15
CA PHE A 191 6.96 -0.21 9.35
C PHE A 191 5.93 -0.31 10.47
N ILE A 192 6.41 -0.20 11.70
CA ILE A 192 5.57 -0.05 12.89
C ILE A 192 5.36 1.45 13.13
N THR A 193 4.18 1.82 13.60
CA THR A 193 3.89 3.22 13.96
C THR A 193 4.93 3.72 14.97
N PRO A 194 5.67 4.79 14.68
CA PRO A 194 6.75 5.29 15.50
C PRO A 194 6.21 6.13 16.67
N ASP A 195 7.04 6.29 17.69
CA ASP A 195 6.77 7.23 18.78
C ASP A 195 7.19 8.67 18.38
N ASP A 196 8.23 8.79 17.55
CA ASP A 196 8.63 10.02 16.87
C ASP A 196 8.35 9.89 15.36
N TYR A 197 7.48 10.76 14.85
CA TYR A 197 7.01 10.74 13.46
C TYR A 197 8.05 11.30 12.50
N SER A 198 9.15 10.56 12.34
CA SER A 198 10.25 10.80 11.43
C SER A 198 10.74 9.48 10.82
N ILE A 199 11.55 9.53 9.77
CA ILE A 199 12.21 8.32 9.24
C ILE A 199 13.07 7.68 10.32
N ALA A 200 13.83 8.46 11.09
CA ALA A 200 14.64 7.95 12.19
C ALA A 200 13.76 7.27 13.27
N GLY A 201 12.59 7.83 13.59
CA GLY A 201 11.63 7.23 14.50
C GLY A 201 11.09 5.89 14.00
N LEU A 202 10.78 5.77 12.70
CA LEU A 202 10.38 4.50 12.08
C LEU A 202 11.47 3.43 12.21
N GLU A 203 12.73 3.78 11.92
CA GLU A 203 13.87 2.87 12.00
C GLU A 203 14.14 2.44 13.44
N ASN A 204 14.11 3.37 14.40
CA ASN A 204 14.29 3.09 15.81
C ASN A 204 13.20 2.16 16.35
N LYS A 205 11.91 2.41 15.98
CA LYS A 205 10.80 1.55 16.40
C LYS A 205 10.91 0.16 15.82
N LEU A 206 11.36 0.04 14.59
CA LEU A 206 11.59 -1.25 13.95
C LEU A 206 12.74 -2.02 14.62
N LYS A 207 13.82 -1.35 14.98
CA LYS A 207 14.94 -1.93 15.73
C LYS A 207 14.47 -2.43 17.10
N GLU A 208 13.74 -1.61 17.85
CA GLU A 208 13.13 -1.99 19.14
C GLU A 208 12.27 -3.25 19.00
N CYS A 209 11.44 -3.30 17.95
CA CYS A 209 10.60 -4.46 17.66
C CYS A 209 11.43 -5.74 17.49
N TYR A 210 12.48 -5.70 16.66
CA TYR A 210 13.31 -6.89 16.43
C TYR A 210 14.13 -7.31 17.65
N GLU A 211 14.49 -6.38 18.52
CA GLU A 211 15.17 -6.69 19.77
C GLU A 211 14.22 -7.35 20.79
N LYS A 212 12.98 -6.86 20.91
CA LYS A 212 12.00 -7.34 21.89
C LYS A 212 11.19 -8.55 21.41
N ASP A 213 10.82 -8.56 20.14
CA ASP A 213 9.98 -9.59 19.52
C ASP A 213 10.51 -9.98 18.13
N PRO A 214 11.67 -10.68 18.07
CA PRO A 214 12.34 -10.99 16.80
C PRO A 214 11.49 -11.82 15.84
N HIS A 215 10.50 -12.52 16.35
CA HIS A 215 9.56 -13.30 15.55
C HIS A 215 8.21 -12.62 15.33
N ARG A 216 8.03 -11.39 15.81
CA ARG A 216 6.85 -10.56 15.62
C ARG A 216 5.53 -11.30 15.89
N TYR A 217 5.37 -11.85 17.07
CA TYR A 217 4.14 -12.55 17.43
C TYR A 217 3.65 -12.27 18.85
N LYS A 218 4.47 -11.63 19.71
CA LYS A 218 4.13 -11.30 21.11
C LYS A 218 3.61 -9.86 21.21
N ASP A 219 4.53 -8.93 21.16
CA ASP A 219 4.30 -7.50 21.40
C ASP A 219 4.07 -6.72 20.10
N TYR A 220 4.61 -7.23 18.99
CA TYR A 220 4.51 -6.62 17.65
C TYR A 220 4.00 -7.62 16.61
N PRO A 221 2.78 -8.19 16.80
CA PRO A 221 2.29 -9.23 15.90
C PRO A 221 2.21 -8.72 14.46
N ALA A 222 2.59 -9.57 13.52
CA ALA A 222 2.56 -9.28 12.10
C ALA A 222 2.08 -10.48 11.28
N VAL A 223 1.56 -10.19 10.10
CA VAL A 223 1.15 -11.20 9.13
C VAL A 223 2.37 -11.84 8.47
N GLY A 224 3.33 -11.02 8.06
CA GLY A 224 4.54 -11.44 7.37
C GLY A 224 5.56 -12.14 8.25
N TYR A 225 6.45 -12.88 7.60
CA TYR A 225 7.42 -13.74 8.30
C TYR A 225 8.67 -12.96 8.68
N LEU A 226 9.11 -11.97 8.55
CA LEU A 226 10.33 -11.32 9.08
C LEU A 226 10.70 -9.98 8.40
N ARG A 227 10.42 -9.81 7.13
CA ARG A 227 10.79 -8.60 6.38
C ARG A 227 9.76 -8.30 5.32
N ASP A 228 8.77 -7.51 5.69
CA ASP A 228 7.91 -6.87 4.70
C ASP A 228 8.70 -5.77 3.99
N ASP A 229 8.38 -5.52 2.73
CA ASP A 229 8.91 -4.39 1.98
C ASP A 229 8.54 -3.08 2.70
N LYS A 230 9.51 -2.19 2.81
CA LYS A 230 9.37 -0.95 3.56
C LYS A 230 9.63 0.25 2.66
N THR A 231 8.69 1.17 2.67
CA THR A 231 8.85 2.46 2.00
C THR A 231 8.38 3.56 2.93
N ALA A 232 9.17 4.60 3.06
CA ALA A 232 8.79 5.79 3.80
C ALA A 232 9.25 7.04 3.05
N LEU A 233 8.48 8.11 3.21
CA LEU A 233 8.79 9.44 2.70
C LEU A 233 8.53 10.46 3.79
N GLU A 234 9.52 11.25 4.12
CA GLU A 234 9.41 12.41 5.01
C GLU A 234 9.55 13.70 4.20
N ILE A 235 8.60 14.59 4.36
CA ILE A 235 8.61 15.93 3.76
C ILE A 235 8.63 16.94 4.88
N VAL A 236 9.65 17.77 4.91
CA VAL A 236 9.77 18.90 5.83
C VAL A 236 9.50 20.17 5.03
N LEU A 237 8.46 20.88 5.42
CA LEU A 237 8.02 22.11 4.77
C LEU A 237 8.53 23.30 5.60
N ASP A 238 9.83 23.56 5.50
CA ASP A 238 10.43 24.76 6.10
C ASP A 238 9.95 26.00 5.34
N ASN A 239 9.10 26.80 5.99
CA ASN A 239 8.67 28.13 5.55
C ASN A 239 8.58 28.29 4.03
N PHE A 240 7.42 28.04 3.46
CA PHE A 240 7.06 28.69 2.21
C PHE A 240 7.05 30.22 2.48
N GLU A 241 8.22 30.85 2.45
CA GLU A 241 8.26 32.29 2.28
C GLU A 241 7.45 32.57 1.02
N LYS A 242 6.42 33.40 1.17
CA LYS A 242 5.66 33.93 0.04
C LYS A 242 6.71 34.49 -0.92
N LEU A 243 6.92 33.82 -2.04
CA LEU A 243 7.57 34.45 -3.18
C LEU A 243 6.64 35.63 -3.54
N GLU A 244 6.96 36.81 -3.01
CA GLU A 244 6.38 38.04 -3.48
C GLU A 244 6.77 38.14 -4.96
N VAL A 245 5.81 37.80 -5.82
CA VAL A 245 5.93 38.15 -7.24
C VAL A 245 5.87 39.67 -7.29
N SER A 246 7.06 40.29 -7.28
CA SER A 246 7.18 41.71 -7.60
C SER A 246 6.72 41.88 -9.06
N ASN A 247 5.59 42.56 -9.20
CA ASN A 247 5.06 43.02 -10.49
C ASN A 247 6.03 43.99 -11.16
#